data_278c06a71117afd3b08af91a937717bc
#
_entry.id   278c06a71117afd3b08af91a937717bc
#
_cell.length_a   1.000
_cell.length_b   1.000
_cell.length_c   1.000
_cell.angle_alpha   90.00
_cell.angle_beta   90.00
_cell.angle_gamma   90.00
#
_symmetry.space_group_name_H-M   'P 1'
#
loop_
_entity.id
_entity.type
_entity.pdbx_description
1 polymer ?
#
loop_
_entity_poly.entity_id
_entity_poly.type
_entity_poly.pdbx_seq_one_letter_code
_entity_poly.pdbx_strand_id
1 'polypeptide(L)'
;MLIFVHGMLSNADVWHPVIDFFNERGFSCRAVNLREGLNLRKARIRDYVDKVKAMVTENDIVIGHSMGGLIVQKLAEETDIKGGVAICSAAPKGVKFRGGIVLASAKYAPRVIMGKPFKEDYKYVKKYMLVGVKEEDARSIYEKLEKESALVTYELGMNRIAVDENKVNCPLLFIATKDDRLCAPELVKRVAEKYNAEYRLYKGCHHFFYNDSWRDIAEGIYDFITKL
;
A
#
# COMPACT_ATOMS: atom_id res chain seq x y z
N MET A 1 -11.16 -15.57 -3.08
CA MET A 1 -11.03 -14.44 -4.05
C MET A 1 -9.78 -13.64 -3.70
N LEU A 2 -9.17 -12.92 -4.69
CA LEU A 2 -8.09 -11.97 -4.43
C LEU A 2 -8.65 -10.54 -4.35
N ILE A 3 -8.38 -9.84 -3.25
CA ILE A 3 -8.86 -8.47 -3.02
C ILE A 3 -7.67 -7.53 -3.03
N PHE A 4 -7.69 -6.55 -3.96
CA PHE A 4 -6.59 -5.62 -4.18
C PHE A 4 -6.89 -4.24 -3.59
N VAL A 5 -5.97 -3.74 -2.77
CA VAL A 5 -6.10 -2.49 -2.01
C VAL A 5 -4.99 -1.51 -2.41
N HIS A 6 -5.36 -0.40 -3.00
CA HIS A 6 -4.41 0.60 -3.50
C HIS A 6 -3.77 1.44 -2.39
N GLY A 7 -2.68 2.12 -2.74
CA GLY A 7 -1.98 3.06 -1.88
C GLY A 7 -2.60 4.47 -1.86
N MET A 8 -2.02 5.34 -1.03
CA MET A 8 -2.36 6.76 -0.98
C MET A 8 -2.20 7.41 -2.36
N LEU A 9 -3.04 8.36 -2.71
CA LEU A 9 -3.12 9.07 -4.00
C LEU A 9 -3.52 8.21 -5.21
N SER A 10 -3.49 6.89 -5.11
CA SER A 10 -3.82 5.96 -6.18
C SER A 10 -5.32 5.59 -6.14
N ASN A 11 -5.79 4.79 -7.08
CA ASN A 11 -7.14 4.22 -7.11
C ASN A 11 -7.10 2.75 -7.54
N ALA A 12 -8.26 2.13 -7.71
CA ALA A 12 -8.37 0.72 -8.08
C ALA A 12 -7.75 0.38 -9.44
N ASP A 13 -7.69 1.34 -10.37
CA ASP A 13 -7.27 1.10 -11.76
C ASP A 13 -5.80 0.69 -11.90
N VAL A 14 -4.96 1.04 -10.92
CA VAL A 14 -3.53 0.65 -10.94
C VAL A 14 -3.34 -0.86 -10.93
N TRP A 15 -4.34 -1.60 -10.48
CA TRP A 15 -4.29 -3.05 -10.37
C TRP A 15 -4.66 -3.81 -11.65
N HIS A 16 -5.18 -3.13 -12.70
CA HIS A 16 -5.63 -3.80 -13.92
C HIS A 16 -4.65 -4.81 -14.47
N PRO A 17 -3.35 -4.49 -14.70
CA PRO A 17 -2.41 -5.48 -15.28
C PRO A 17 -2.19 -6.69 -14.36
N VAL A 18 -2.22 -6.49 -13.04
CA VAL A 18 -2.04 -7.56 -12.05
C VAL A 18 -3.31 -8.41 -11.97
N ILE A 19 -4.48 -7.78 -12.04
CA ILE A 19 -5.78 -8.48 -12.06
C ILE A 19 -5.90 -9.37 -13.29
N ASP A 20 -5.54 -8.86 -14.47
CA ASP A 20 -5.55 -9.64 -15.71
C ASP A 20 -4.65 -10.87 -15.60
N PHE A 21 -3.45 -10.70 -15.07
CA PHE A 21 -2.52 -11.79 -14.81
C PHE A 21 -3.11 -12.90 -13.93
N PHE A 22 -3.86 -12.56 -12.88
CA PHE A 22 -4.49 -13.53 -11.98
C PHE A 22 -5.78 -14.12 -12.55
N ASN A 23 -6.58 -13.34 -13.28
CA ASN A 23 -7.79 -13.82 -13.96
C ASN A 23 -7.43 -14.90 -15.01
N GLU A 24 -6.36 -14.69 -15.79
CA GLU A 24 -5.84 -15.68 -16.75
C GLU A 24 -5.40 -17.00 -16.07
N ARG A 25 -5.11 -16.97 -14.77
CA ARG A 25 -4.74 -18.14 -13.96
C ARG A 25 -5.90 -18.69 -13.13
N GLY A 26 -7.14 -18.26 -13.41
CA GLY A 26 -8.37 -18.79 -12.81
C GLY A 26 -8.73 -18.21 -11.44
N PHE A 27 -8.07 -17.14 -10.98
CA PHE A 27 -8.45 -16.48 -9.74
C PHE A 27 -9.55 -15.44 -9.98
N SER A 28 -10.54 -15.41 -9.09
CA SER A 28 -11.49 -14.29 -9.04
C SER A 28 -10.82 -13.10 -8.33
N CYS A 29 -10.82 -11.93 -8.97
CA CYS A 29 -10.14 -10.73 -8.49
C CYS A 29 -11.11 -9.56 -8.32
N ARG A 30 -10.86 -8.72 -7.29
CA ARG A 30 -11.58 -7.48 -7.06
C ARG A 30 -10.65 -6.39 -6.53
N ALA A 31 -10.59 -5.24 -7.19
CA ALA A 31 -9.93 -4.05 -6.65
C ALA A 31 -10.93 -3.16 -5.92
N VAL A 32 -10.50 -2.59 -4.80
CA VAL A 32 -11.33 -1.71 -3.95
C VAL A 32 -10.94 -0.26 -4.19
N ASN A 33 -11.89 0.61 -4.51
CA ASN A 33 -11.68 2.05 -4.48
C ASN A 33 -11.96 2.58 -3.07
N LEU A 34 -10.90 2.82 -2.30
CA LEU A 34 -10.99 3.16 -0.87
C LEU A 34 -11.79 4.44 -0.61
N ARG A 35 -11.65 5.45 -1.46
CA ARG A 35 -12.24 6.77 -1.26
C ARG A 35 -13.70 6.89 -1.70
N GLU A 36 -14.18 5.97 -2.51
CA GLU A 36 -15.55 5.99 -3.04
C GLU A 36 -16.58 5.99 -1.91
N GLY A 37 -17.53 6.94 -1.98
CA GLY A 37 -18.60 7.11 -0.99
C GLY A 37 -18.18 7.77 0.33
N LEU A 38 -16.90 8.16 0.49
CA LEU A 38 -16.40 8.78 1.72
C LEU A 38 -16.23 10.30 1.60
N ASN A 39 -16.49 10.99 2.70
CA ASN A 39 -16.13 12.40 2.82
C ASN A 39 -14.65 12.53 3.20
N LEU A 40 -13.80 12.82 2.22
CA LEU A 40 -12.34 12.92 2.41
C LEU A 40 -11.87 14.00 3.41
N ARG A 41 -12.72 14.97 3.78
CA ARG A 41 -12.39 15.91 4.86
C ARG A 41 -12.40 15.27 6.25
N LYS A 42 -13.09 14.13 6.39
CA LYS A 42 -13.28 13.41 7.66
C LYS A 42 -12.68 12.01 7.63
N ALA A 43 -12.43 11.45 6.45
CA ALA A 43 -11.96 10.09 6.27
C ALA A 43 -10.62 9.86 6.97
N ARG A 44 -10.51 8.72 7.64
CA ARG A 44 -9.34 8.20 8.37
C ARG A 44 -8.95 6.83 7.84
N ILE A 45 -7.79 6.33 8.20
CA ILE A 45 -7.36 4.96 7.88
C ILE A 45 -8.42 3.95 8.36
N ARG A 46 -9.05 4.20 9.50
CA ARG A 46 -10.10 3.32 10.04
C ARG A 46 -11.25 3.13 9.06
N ASP A 47 -11.72 4.19 8.41
CA ASP A 47 -12.83 4.11 7.44
C ASP A 47 -12.44 3.26 6.23
N TYR A 48 -11.18 3.30 5.81
CA TYR A 48 -10.66 2.44 4.74
C TYR A 48 -10.56 0.98 5.17
N VAL A 49 -10.08 0.73 6.38
CA VAL A 49 -10.05 -0.63 6.95
C VAL A 49 -11.46 -1.20 7.03
N ASP A 50 -12.41 -0.46 7.58
CA ASP A 50 -13.81 -0.91 7.74
C ASP A 50 -14.47 -1.20 6.39
N LYS A 51 -14.16 -0.37 5.37
CA LYS A 51 -14.66 -0.60 4.01
C LYS A 51 -14.16 -1.92 3.42
N VAL A 52 -12.88 -2.23 3.55
CA VAL A 52 -12.33 -3.50 3.06
C VAL A 52 -12.82 -4.66 3.92
N LYS A 53 -12.85 -4.49 5.25
CA LYS A 53 -13.33 -5.49 6.20
C LYS A 53 -14.75 -5.96 5.91
N ALA A 54 -15.64 -5.05 5.47
CA ALA A 54 -17.01 -5.39 5.09
C ALA A 54 -17.12 -6.25 3.80
N MET A 55 -16.00 -6.45 3.08
CA MET A 55 -15.96 -7.14 1.78
C MET A 55 -15.21 -8.46 1.83
N VAL A 56 -14.40 -8.70 2.87
CA VAL A 56 -13.55 -9.89 3.00
C VAL A 56 -14.22 -11.00 3.78
N THR A 57 -13.85 -12.22 3.45
CA THR A 57 -14.22 -13.46 4.16
C THR A 57 -12.94 -14.24 4.54
N GLU A 58 -13.09 -15.28 5.34
CA GLU A 58 -12.01 -16.18 5.74
C GLU A 58 -11.31 -16.91 4.56
N ASN A 59 -11.97 -16.96 3.41
CA ASN A 59 -11.43 -17.59 2.19
C ASN A 59 -10.71 -16.61 1.26
N ASP A 60 -10.64 -15.32 1.62
CA ASP A 60 -10.06 -14.30 0.77
C ASP A 60 -8.60 -14.01 1.12
N ILE A 61 -7.82 -13.67 0.08
CA ILE A 61 -6.45 -13.19 0.22
C ILE A 61 -6.45 -11.70 -0.13
N VAL A 62 -5.91 -10.87 0.76
CA VAL A 62 -5.87 -9.42 0.57
C VAL A 62 -4.48 -8.98 0.17
N ILE A 63 -4.38 -8.25 -0.94
CA ILE A 63 -3.13 -7.77 -1.54
C ILE A 63 -3.15 -6.25 -1.52
N GLY A 64 -2.24 -5.64 -0.78
CA GLY A 64 -2.22 -4.18 -0.58
C GLY A 64 -0.89 -3.54 -0.94
N HIS A 65 -0.97 -2.36 -1.57
CA HIS A 65 0.19 -1.54 -1.90
C HIS A 65 0.30 -0.34 -0.96
N SER A 66 1.49 -0.04 -0.44
CA SER A 66 1.77 1.16 0.35
C SER A 66 0.84 1.30 1.57
N MET A 67 -0.03 2.32 1.62
CA MET A 67 -1.13 2.44 2.59
C MET A 67 -2.01 1.18 2.59
N GLY A 68 -2.31 0.63 1.42
CA GLY A 68 -3.05 -0.63 1.30
C GLY A 68 -2.36 -1.80 2.00
N GLY A 69 -1.02 -1.83 2.00
CA GLY A 69 -0.25 -2.82 2.75
C GLY A 69 -0.40 -2.68 4.28
N LEU A 70 -0.54 -1.47 4.80
CA LEU A 70 -0.88 -1.24 6.22
C LEU A 70 -2.33 -1.67 6.52
N ILE A 71 -3.24 -1.44 5.58
CA ILE A 71 -4.63 -1.94 5.70
C ILE A 71 -4.65 -3.47 5.74
N VAL A 72 -3.86 -4.16 4.92
CA VAL A 72 -3.70 -5.64 4.99
C VAL A 72 -3.26 -6.09 6.38
N GLN A 73 -2.24 -5.43 6.95
CA GLN A 73 -1.77 -5.75 8.31
C GLN A 73 -2.89 -5.58 9.35
N LYS A 74 -3.68 -4.51 9.21
CA LYS A 74 -4.79 -4.22 10.14
C LYS A 74 -5.95 -5.19 9.97
N LEU A 75 -6.24 -5.63 8.76
CA LEU A 75 -7.23 -6.67 8.49
C LEU A 75 -6.80 -8.02 9.05
N ALA A 76 -5.53 -8.40 8.87
CA ALA A 76 -4.98 -9.64 9.42
C ALA A 76 -5.04 -9.70 10.97
N GLU A 77 -4.99 -8.53 11.65
CA GLU A 77 -5.22 -8.42 13.10
C GLU A 77 -6.69 -8.58 13.48
N GLU A 78 -7.61 -8.12 12.64
CA GLU A 78 -9.02 -7.94 13.00
C GLU A 78 -9.99 -8.93 12.33
N THR A 79 -9.50 -9.77 11.42
CA THR A 79 -10.32 -10.70 10.62
C THR A 79 -9.55 -11.98 10.33
N ASP A 80 -10.28 -13.05 10.06
CA ASP A 80 -9.72 -14.36 9.73
C ASP A 80 -9.54 -14.51 8.20
N ILE A 81 -8.84 -13.59 7.54
CA ILE A 81 -8.53 -13.74 6.11
C ILE A 81 -7.57 -14.91 5.89
N LYS A 82 -7.64 -15.56 4.70
CA LYS A 82 -6.80 -16.70 4.33
C LYS A 82 -5.31 -16.37 4.29
N GLY A 83 -4.97 -15.13 3.89
CA GLY A 83 -3.61 -14.64 3.85
C GLY A 83 -3.53 -13.18 3.40
N GLY A 84 -2.37 -12.57 3.59
CA GLY A 84 -2.14 -11.18 3.22
C GLY A 84 -0.83 -10.95 2.50
N VAL A 85 -0.84 -10.06 1.49
CA VAL A 85 0.36 -9.61 0.79
C VAL A 85 0.47 -8.09 0.90
N ALA A 86 1.58 -7.61 1.44
CA ALA A 86 1.84 -6.19 1.66
C ALA A 86 3.05 -5.72 0.82
N ILE A 87 2.78 -4.97 -0.25
CA ILE A 87 3.79 -4.53 -1.22
C ILE A 87 4.19 -3.09 -0.94
N CYS A 88 5.49 -2.81 -0.79
CA CYS A 88 6.01 -1.48 -0.46
C CYS A 88 5.25 -0.83 0.70
N SER A 89 4.94 -1.63 1.71
CA SER A 89 3.96 -1.30 2.75
C SER A 89 4.37 -0.12 3.62
N ALA A 90 3.41 0.73 3.94
CA ALA A 90 3.53 1.65 5.06
C ALA A 90 3.69 0.87 6.38
N ALA A 91 4.45 1.46 7.31
CA ALA A 91 4.78 0.82 8.58
C ALA A 91 3.71 1.05 9.65
N PRO A 92 3.42 0.05 10.50
CA PRO A 92 2.58 0.22 11.68
C PRO A 92 3.34 0.99 12.77
N LYS A 93 2.60 1.49 13.77
CA LYS A 93 3.18 2.16 14.94
C LYS A 93 4.28 1.30 15.57
N GLY A 94 5.41 1.93 15.88
CA GLY A 94 6.59 1.26 16.44
C GLY A 94 7.71 1.01 15.42
N VAL A 95 7.40 0.84 14.13
CA VAL A 95 8.40 0.72 13.07
C VAL A 95 8.57 2.06 12.37
N LYS A 96 9.65 2.80 12.68
CA LYS A 96 9.85 4.19 12.26
C LYS A 96 10.34 4.31 10.81
N PHE A 97 9.81 5.28 10.08
CA PHE A 97 10.36 5.75 8.80
C PHE A 97 11.76 6.37 8.95
N ARG A 98 12.51 6.45 7.85
CA ARG A 98 13.77 7.20 7.82
C ARG A 98 13.52 8.70 8.07
N GLY A 99 14.38 9.34 8.86
CA GLY A 99 14.23 10.75 9.22
C GLY A 99 14.17 11.71 8.03
N GLY A 100 14.86 11.40 6.92
CA GLY A 100 14.81 12.20 5.70
C GLY A 100 13.43 12.30 5.04
N ILE A 101 12.64 11.22 5.07
CA ILE A 101 11.25 11.23 4.57
C ILE A 101 10.35 12.07 5.48
N VAL A 102 10.49 11.92 6.79
CA VAL A 102 9.71 12.70 7.77
C VAL A 102 9.97 14.19 7.58
N LEU A 103 11.23 14.59 7.42
CA LEU A 103 11.61 15.98 7.18
C LEU A 103 11.05 16.49 5.83
N ALA A 104 11.14 15.71 4.76
CA ALA A 104 10.62 16.09 3.45
C ALA A 104 9.09 16.24 3.45
N SER A 105 8.38 15.49 4.29
CA SER A 105 6.92 15.55 4.43
C SER A 105 6.45 16.71 5.32
N ALA A 106 7.32 17.27 6.17
CA ALA A 106 6.97 18.35 7.11
C ALA A 106 6.41 19.60 6.41
N LYS A 107 6.81 19.87 5.16
CA LYS A 107 6.28 20.99 4.34
C LYS A 107 4.77 20.89 4.09
N TYR A 108 4.15 19.73 4.25
CA TYR A 108 2.72 19.54 4.08
C TYR A 108 1.92 19.75 5.37
N ALA A 109 2.58 19.99 6.52
CA ALA A 109 1.91 20.22 7.79
C ALA A 109 0.82 21.32 7.73
N PRO A 110 0.99 22.48 7.05
CA PRO A 110 -0.08 23.46 6.91
C PRO A 110 -1.32 22.91 6.17
N ARG A 111 -1.13 22.06 5.17
CA ARG A 111 -2.26 21.42 4.44
C ARG A 111 -3.01 20.43 5.33
N VAL A 112 -2.28 19.68 6.15
CA VAL A 112 -2.85 18.77 7.14
C VAL A 112 -3.68 19.54 8.16
N ILE A 113 -3.16 20.66 8.69
CA ILE A 113 -3.85 21.52 9.66
C ILE A 113 -5.14 22.10 9.07
N MET A 114 -5.14 22.49 7.79
CA MET A 114 -6.34 22.97 7.10
C MET A 114 -7.42 21.89 6.91
N GLY A 115 -7.11 20.61 7.10
CA GLY A 115 -8.05 19.50 7.00
C GLY A 115 -8.69 19.32 5.61
N LYS A 116 -8.09 19.89 4.55
CA LYS A 116 -8.58 19.75 3.18
C LYS A 116 -7.84 18.62 2.46
N PRO A 117 -8.55 17.76 1.69
CA PRO A 117 -7.90 16.77 0.87
C PRO A 117 -6.88 17.40 -0.08
N PHE A 118 -5.69 16.80 -0.18
CA PHE A 118 -4.62 17.32 -1.03
C PHE A 118 -3.83 16.19 -1.70
N LYS A 119 -3.01 16.56 -2.66
CA LYS A 119 -2.01 15.71 -3.32
C LYS A 119 -0.64 16.37 -3.11
N GLU A 120 0.36 15.57 -2.83
CA GLU A 120 1.75 16.02 -2.74
C GLU A 120 2.19 16.58 -4.10
N ASP A 121 3.15 17.50 -4.08
CA ASP A 121 3.63 18.12 -5.31
C ASP A 121 4.43 17.12 -6.18
N TYR A 122 4.51 17.42 -7.48
CA TYR A 122 5.19 16.57 -8.46
C TYR A 122 6.64 16.25 -8.07
N LYS A 123 7.38 17.24 -7.56
CA LYS A 123 8.79 17.06 -7.17
C LYS A 123 8.94 16.01 -6.07
N TYR A 124 8.02 16.00 -5.11
CA TYR A 124 7.99 15.01 -4.04
C TYR A 124 7.67 13.62 -4.59
N VAL A 125 6.60 13.50 -5.36
CA VAL A 125 6.17 12.22 -5.96
C VAL A 125 7.27 11.65 -6.87
N LYS A 126 7.85 12.46 -7.75
CA LYS A 126 8.94 12.05 -8.64
C LYS A 126 10.16 11.55 -7.87
N LYS A 127 10.55 12.26 -6.81
CA LYS A 127 11.75 11.96 -6.02
C LYS A 127 11.62 10.70 -5.18
N TYR A 128 10.44 10.43 -4.61
CA TYR A 128 10.24 9.37 -3.61
C TYR A 128 9.45 8.17 -4.11
N MET A 129 8.52 8.37 -5.04
CA MET A 129 7.59 7.33 -5.51
C MET A 129 7.88 6.83 -6.93
N LEU A 130 8.44 7.68 -7.81
CA LEU A 130 8.65 7.41 -9.24
C LEU A 130 10.13 7.44 -9.61
N VAL A 131 10.99 6.87 -8.77
CA VAL A 131 12.43 6.80 -9.00
C VAL A 131 12.71 5.96 -10.26
N GLY A 132 13.54 6.49 -11.17
CA GLY A 132 13.89 5.81 -12.42
C GLY A 132 12.84 5.87 -13.52
N VAL A 133 11.61 6.32 -13.24
CA VAL A 133 10.57 6.52 -14.27
C VAL A 133 10.95 7.72 -15.17
N LYS A 134 10.81 7.59 -16.50
CA LYS A 134 11.07 8.69 -17.44
C LYS A 134 10.18 9.91 -17.11
N GLU A 135 10.65 11.10 -17.47
CA GLU A 135 9.97 12.35 -17.11
C GLU A 135 8.55 12.46 -17.69
N GLU A 136 8.37 12.05 -18.94
CA GLU A 136 7.08 12.07 -19.63
C GLU A 136 6.06 11.17 -18.94
N ASP A 137 6.48 9.91 -18.67
CA ASP A 137 5.64 8.93 -17.99
C ASP A 137 5.32 9.38 -16.57
N ALA A 138 6.31 9.92 -15.84
CA ALA A 138 6.13 10.39 -14.49
C ALA A 138 5.11 11.54 -14.39
N ARG A 139 5.06 12.44 -15.37
CA ARG A 139 4.04 13.50 -15.44
C ARG A 139 2.66 12.92 -15.69
N SER A 140 2.53 12.03 -16.68
CA SER A 140 1.28 11.35 -16.99
C SER A 140 0.74 10.57 -15.76
N ILE A 141 1.62 9.85 -15.06
CA ILE A 141 1.26 9.15 -13.82
C ILE A 141 0.80 10.14 -12.77
N TYR A 142 1.56 11.23 -12.55
CA TYR A 142 1.21 12.24 -11.54
C TYR A 142 -0.15 12.89 -11.80
N GLU A 143 -0.51 13.14 -13.05
CA GLU A 143 -1.83 13.70 -13.40
C GLU A 143 -2.98 12.79 -12.98
N LYS A 144 -2.81 11.48 -13.09
CA LYS A 144 -3.80 10.46 -12.69
C LYS A 144 -3.90 10.26 -11.18
N LEU A 145 -2.92 10.72 -10.39
CA LEU A 145 -3.00 10.64 -8.93
C LEU A 145 -4.11 11.55 -8.40
N GLU A 146 -4.83 11.05 -7.42
CA GLU A 146 -5.97 11.72 -6.81
C GLU A 146 -5.58 12.39 -5.47
N LYS A 147 -6.45 13.26 -4.96
CA LYS A 147 -6.27 13.85 -3.64
C LYS A 147 -6.57 12.82 -2.56
N GLU A 148 -5.80 12.88 -1.48
CA GLU A 148 -6.01 12.07 -0.30
C GLU A 148 -6.51 12.90 0.89
N SER A 149 -7.17 12.26 1.85
CA SER A 149 -7.57 12.87 3.11
C SER A 149 -6.35 13.40 3.88
N ALA A 150 -6.46 14.61 4.38
CA ALA A 150 -5.45 15.20 5.26
C ALA A 150 -5.26 14.42 6.56
N LEU A 151 -6.34 13.83 7.09
CA LEU A 151 -6.29 12.99 8.30
C LEU A 151 -5.58 11.65 8.03
N VAL A 152 -5.86 11.01 6.90
CA VAL A 152 -5.15 9.79 6.45
C VAL A 152 -3.66 10.08 6.28
N THR A 153 -3.31 11.15 5.58
CA THR A 153 -1.91 11.57 5.40
C THR A 153 -1.22 11.83 6.75
N TYR A 154 -1.91 12.46 7.69
CA TYR A 154 -1.41 12.69 9.05
C TYR A 154 -1.19 11.37 9.80
N GLU A 155 -2.16 10.47 9.79
CA GLU A 155 -2.08 9.18 10.51
C GLU A 155 -0.92 8.32 9.99
N LEU A 156 -0.70 8.30 8.67
CA LEU A 156 0.44 7.60 8.04
C LEU A 156 1.77 8.28 8.37
N GLY A 157 1.86 9.59 8.14
CA GLY A 157 3.10 10.35 8.35
C GLY A 157 3.56 10.39 9.80
N MET A 158 2.63 10.38 10.75
CA MET A 158 2.89 10.35 12.18
C MET A 158 2.91 8.93 12.77
N ASN A 159 2.84 7.90 11.92
CA ASN A 159 2.89 6.49 12.32
C ASN A 159 1.90 6.15 13.46
N ARG A 160 0.61 6.53 13.26
CA ARG A 160 -0.41 6.43 14.32
C ARG A 160 -1.12 5.09 14.37
N ILE A 161 -1.03 4.30 13.32
CA ILE A 161 -1.80 3.05 13.19
C ILE A 161 -1.05 1.90 13.88
N ALA A 162 -1.56 1.47 15.01
CA ALA A 162 -1.05 0.31 15.71
C ALA A 162 -1.62 -0.98 15.11
N VAL A 163 -0.79 -2.01 15.07
CA VAL A 163 -1.19 -3.40 14.75
C VAL A 163 -0.55 -4.31 15.79
N ASP A 164 -1.35 -5.13 16.42
CA ASP A 164 -0.92 -6.14 17.38
C ASP A 164 -0.56 -7.42 16.63
N GLU A 165 0.72 -7.70 16.50
CA GLU A 165 1.24 -8.88 15.82
C GLU A 165 0.79 -10.20 16.41
N ASN A 166 0.48 -10.23 17.70
CA ASN A 166 0.03 -11.44 18.39
C ASN A 166 -1.40 -11.88 18.00
N LYS A 167 -2.14 -11.00 17.34
CA LYS A 167 -3.49 -11.27 16.83
C LYS A 167 -3.51 -11.65 15.36
N VAL A 168 -2.36 -11.60 14.69
CA VAL A 168 -2.24 -11.97 13.28
C VAL A 168 -2.06 -13.48 13.16
N ASN A 169 -3.09 -14.18 12.68
CA ASN A 169 -3.13 -15.64 12.63
C ASN A 169 -3.03 -16.21 11.20
N CYS A 170 -2.91 -15.36 10.17
CA CYS A 170 -2.79 -15.79 8.79
C CYS A 170 -1.36 -15.58 8.25
N PRO A 171 -0.94 -16.36 7.23
CA PRO A 171 0.32 -16.14 6.54
C PRO A 171 0.37 -14.74 5.90
N LEU A 172 1.52 -14.05 6.08
CA LEU A 172 1.79 -12.77 5.46
C LEU A 172 3.04 -12.83 4.57
N LEU A 173 2.97 -12.18 3.41
CA LEU A 173 4.11 -11.90 2.55
C LEU A 173 4.34 -10.39 2.47
N PHE A 174 5.56 -9.96 2.75
CA PHE A 174 5.99 -8.58 2.53
C PHE A 174 6.91 -8.49 1.32
N ILE A 175 6.56 -7.61 0.39
CA ILE A 175 7.34 -7.36 -0.82
C ILE A 175 7.87 -5.92 -0.79
N ALA A 176 9.17 -5.76 -1.03
CA ALA A 176 9.82 -4.47 -1.21
C ALA A 176 10.38 -4.33 -2.63
N THR A 177 10.58 -3.09 -3.06
CA THR A 177 11.29 -2.77 -4.31
C THR A 177 12.56 -1.98 -4.04
N LYS A 178 13.66 -2.29 -4.76
CA LYS A 178 15.02 -1.80 -4.47
C LYS A 178 15.16 -0.28 -4.48
N ASP A 179 14.42 0.38 -5.37
CA ASP A 179 14.52 1.83 -5.58
C ASP A 179 13.42 2.61 -4.86
N ASP A 180 12.65 1.96 -3.99
CA ASP A 180 11.65 2.63 -3.17
C ASP A 180 12.30 3.55 -2.13
N ARG A 181 12.08 4.86 -2.30
CA ARG A 181 12.59 5.88 -1.37
C ARG A 181 11.55 6.33 -0.36
N LEU A 182 10.29 5.94 -0.53
CA LEU A 182 9.21 6.24 0.41
C LEU A 182 9.11 5.16 1.49
N CYS A 183 8.86 3.92 1.08
CA CYS A 183 8.85 2.75 1.95
C CYS A 183 10.09 1.90 1.65
N ALA A 184 11.27 2.42 2.02
CA ALA A 184 12.54 1.81 1.70
C ALA A 184 12.61 0.31 2.08
N PRO A 185 13.34 -0.53 1.32
CA PRO A 185 13.40 -1.98 1.55
C PRO A 185 13.65 -2.39 3.00
N GLU A 186 14.54 -1.67 3.69
CA GLU A 186 14.88 -1.95 5.09
C GLU A 186 13.73 -1.62 6.05
N LEU A 187 12.84 -0.70 5.67
CA LEU A 187 11.61 -0.43 6.44
C LEU A 187 10.66 -1.62 6.30
N VAL A 188 10.38 -2.04 5.05
CA VAL A 188 9.48 -3.17 4.76
C VAL A 188 10.01 -4.46 5.39
N LYS A 189 11.34 -4.69 5.37
CA LYS A 189 11.96 -5.83 6.02
C LYS A 189 11.71 -5.84 7.54
N ARG A 190 11.89 -4.71 8.22
CA ARG A 190 11.58 -4.60 9.66
C ARG A 190 10.11 -4.79 9.97
N VAL A 191 9.22 -4.41 9.03
CA VAL A 191 7.79 -4.71 9.19
C VAL A 191 7.54 -6.21 9.07
N ALA A 192 8.15 -6.90 8.10
CA ALA A 192 8.05 -8.35 7.97
C ALA A 192 8.57 -9.10 9.21
N GLU A 193 9.71 -8.67 9.74
CA GLU A 193 10.32 -9.22 10.97
C GLU A 193 9.38 -9.11 12.19
N LYS A 194 8.61 -8.02 12.29
CA LYS A 194 7.61 -7.84 13.36
C LYS A 194 6.57 -8.98 13.41
N TYR A 195 6.23 -9.54 12.25
CA TYR A 195 5.23 -10.62 12.12
C TYR A 195 5.86 -12.00 11.93
N ASN A 196 7.18 -12.11 11.94
CA ASN A 196 7.90 -13.32 11.53
C ASN A 196 7.44 -13.82 10.14
N ALA A 197 7.19 -12.88 9.21
CA ALA A 197 6.59 -13.12 7.92
C ALA A 197 7.63 -13.23 6.80
N GLU A 198 7.24 -13.87 5.69
CA GLU A 198 8.08 -13.96 4.50
C GLU A 198 8.35 -12.57 3.91
N TYR A 199 9.61 -12.33 3.50
CA TYR A 199 10.07 -11.10 2.87
C TYR A 199 10.71 -11.37 1.53
N ARG A 200 10.32 -10.62 0.49
CA ARG A 200 10.93 -10.68 -0.85
C ARG A 200 11.32 -9.28 -1.33
N LEU A 201 12.41 -9.21 -2.08
CA LEU A 201 12.94 -7.97 -2.65
C LEU A 201 13.02 -8.07 -4.18
N TYR A 202 12.31 -7.16 -4.86
CA TYR A 202 12.30 -7.08 -6.33
C TYR A 202 12.98 -5.81 -6.83
N LYS A 203 13.24 -5.72 -8.14
CA LYS A 203 13.61 -4.46 -8.80
C LYS A 203 12.40 -3.52 -8.84
N GLY A 204 12.64 -2.22 -9.03
CA GLY A 204 11.59 -1.23 -9.23
C GLY A 204 11.51 -0.18 -8.15
N CYS A 205 10.66 0.81 -8.37
CA CYS A 205 10.37 1.92 -7.46
C CYS A 205 9.07 1.69 -6.68
N HIS A 206 8.69 2.65 -5.83
CA HIS A 206 7.46 2.58 -5.02
C HIS A 206 6.22 2.26 -5.87
N HIS A 207 6.01 2.97 -6.98
CA HIS A 207 4.94 2.70 -7.94
C HIS A 207 5.39 1.68 -9.02
N PHE A 208 5.63 0.46 -8.62
CA PHE A 208 6.10 -0.65 -9.46
C PHE A 208 5.18 -1.00 -10.64
N PHE A 209 3.94 -0.57 -10.61
CA PHE A 209 2.93 -0.81 -11.66
C PHE A 209 3.31 -0.23 -13.04
N TYR A 210 4.19 0.77 -13.07
CA TYR A 210 4.53 1.52 -14.26
C TYR A 210 5.87 1.11 -14.90
N ASN A 211 6.39 -0.04 -14.52
CA ASN A 211 7.55 -0.67 -15.11
C ASN A 211 7.35 -2.19 -15.12
N ASP A 212 8.21 -2.95 -15.81
CA ASP A 212 8.07 -4.41 -15.96
C ASP A 212 8.16 -5.19 -14.64
N SER A 213 8.55 -4.55 -13.55
CA SER A 213 8.67 -5.19 -12.24
C SER A 213 7.34 -5.73 -11.70
N TRP A 214 6.21 -5.22 -12.15
CA TRP A 214 4.91 -5.74 -11.72
C TRP A 214 4.71 -7.21 -12.08
N ARG A 215 5.30 -7.70 -13.19
CA ARG A 215 5.20 -9.11 -13.60
C ARG A 215 5.94 -10.03 -12.63
N ASP A 216 7.19 -9.70 -12.30
CA ASP A 216 7.99 -10.46 -11.34
C ASP A 216 7.33 -10.49 -9.96
N ILE A 217 6.73 -9.36 -9.56
CA ILE A 217 5.98 -9.26 -8.30
C ILE A 217 4.71 -10.12 -8.34
N ALA A 218 3.96 -10.09 -9.45
CA ALA A 218 2.75 -10.90 -9.61
C ALA A 218 3.08 -12.40 -9.60
N GLU A 219 4.15 -12.86 -10.25
CA GLU A 219 4.63 -14.25 -10.16
C GLU A 219 5.02 -14.60 -8.72
N GLY A 220 5.73 -13.71 -8.03
CA GLY A 220 6.07 -13.94 -6.63
C GLY A 220 4.85 -14.03 -5.72
N ILE A 221 3.82 -13.24 -5.97
CA ILE A 221 2.54 -13.35 -5.25
C ILE A 221 1.87 -14.69 -5.58
N TYR A 222 1.84 -15.07 -6.85
CA TYR A 222 1.27 -16.35 -7.29
C TYR A 222 1.93 -17.53 -6.58
N ASP A 223 3.27 -17.56 -6.52
CA ASP A 223 4.02 -18.58 -5.79
C ASP A 223 3.69 -18.66 -4.30
N PHE A 224 3.36 -17.55 -3.69
CA PHE A 224 2.97 -17.50 -2.28
C PHE A 224 1.55 -18.01 -2.09
N ILE A 225 0.59 -17.48 -2.85
CA ILE A 225 -0.85 -17.78 -2.64
C ILE A 225 -1.22 -19.23 -3.01
N THR A 226 -0.47 -19.86 -3.92
CA THR A 226 -0.69 -21.26 -4.30
C THR A 226 -0.25 -22.27 -3.23
N LYS A 227 0.46 -21.81 -2.22
CA LYS A 227 0.87 -22.62 -1.05
C LYS A 227 -0.07 -22.50 0.15
N LEU A 228 -1.03 -21.56 0.08
CA LEU A 228 -2.06 -21.35 1.09
C LEU A 228 -3.24 -22.30 0.87
#